data_d6604e2bfaba59144b34a93e708a62ac
#
_entry.id   d6604e2bfaba59144b34a93e708a62ac
#
_cell.length_a   1.000
_cell.length_b   1.000
_cell.length_c   1.000
_cell.angle_alpha   90.00
_cell.angle_beta   90.00
_cell.angle_gamma   90.00
#
_symmetry.space_group_name_H-M   'P 1'
#
loop_
_entity.id
_entity.type
_entity.pdbx_description
1 polymer ?
#
loop_
_entity_poly.entity_id
_entity_poly.type
_entity_poly.pdbx_seq_one_letter_code
_entity_poly.pdbx_strand_id
1 'polypeptide(L)'
;MSIATVTKTGKVSQHGLEWVEKTFGLEPRWTVEPQIEHIKQTVKSFRPSSTIEVTFLTQGAFNKLYDVKIDNETFIIRISLPVDPSHEVASEVATMDWIHRTTSLPIPRVISYQSSADNQIGFEWILMTRMPGKPLADVWKSFSIPFNVKSRLVKELAANMACIFRNQLQGIGNLHRRSLTPEGSQSDEQTSPTRNPDTAGTASLAESASNDSSGSSWDVGQIVSMQFFWGYHIHQNVYRGPFQSSKDWLLSRLALNENDCQSTLEKHAAKDTEDLDSDDESEVEDATSALKRIERLKSILPLFFPMSSDSGFSKPSVMEPSVLSHDDLSRHNILVDESGNLTAVLDWECVSALPLWKSCYYPQLYKGAPVDESLIAATIGVTLMILPMTTPLISIFKTFGNIKPRSYEMFSLMR
;
A
#
# COMPACT_ATOMS: atom_id res chain seq x y z
N MET A 1 15.91 -12.79 11.25
CA MET A 1 16.73 -11.71 10.65
C MET A 1 17.10 -12.16 9.24
N SER A 2 16.50 -11.56 8.22
CA SER A 2 16.90 -11.80 6.83
C SER A 2 18.29 -11.20 6.65
N ILE A 3 19.31 -12.05 6.39
CA ILE A 3 20.67 -11.60 6.20
C ILE A 3 20.75 -11.00 4.80
N ALA A 4 20.76 -9.68 4.73
CA ALA A 4 21.06 -8.97 3.50
C ALA A 4 22.54 -9.24 3.15
N THR A 5 22.78 -9.92 2.04
CA THR A 5 24.14 -10.22 1.57
C THR A 5 24.52 -9.16 0.54
N VAL A 6 25.56 -8.38 0.82
CA VAL A 6 26.13 -7.44 -0.14
C VAL A 6 26.87 -8.23 -1.22
N THR A 7 26.44 -8.14 -2.47
CA THR A 7 27.13 -8.77 -3.60
C THR A 7 28.43 -8.03 -3.92
N LYS A 8 29.35 -8.65 -4.66
CA LYS A 8 30.62 -8.04 -5.10
C LYS A 8 30.44 -6.73 -5.90
N THR A 9 29.24 -6.44 -6.35
CA THR A 9 28.85 -5.22 -7.07
C THR A 9 28.22 -4.16 -6.16
N GLY A 10 28.25 -4.34 -4.82
CA GLY A 10 27.64 -3.42 -3.86
C GLY A 10 26.12 -3.51 -3.77
N LYS A 11 25.48 -4.40 -4.52
CA LYS A 11 24.03 -4.59 -4.49
C LYS A 11 23.62 -5.43 -3.29
N VAL A 12 22.64 -4.95 -2.53
CA VAL A 12 22.05 -5.68 -1.41
C VAL A 12 21.05 -6.67 -1.99
N SER A 13 21.26 -7.96 -1.80
CA SER A 13 20.35 -9.02 -2.21
C SER A 13 19.48 -9.44 -1.03
N GLN A 14 18.18 -9.46 -1.21
CA GLN A 14 17.23 -10.05 -0.26
C GLN A 14 16.92 -11.49 -0.68
N HIS A 15 16.72 -12.38 0.29
CA HIS A 15 16.37 -13.76 -0.02
C HIS A 15 15.10 -13.82 -0.87
N GLY A 16 15.20 -14.46 -2.04
CA GLY A 16 14.08 -14.65 -2.96
C GLY A 16 13.77 -13.46 -3.88
N LEU A 17 14.37 -12.28 -3.67
CA LEU A 17 14.13 -11.06 -4.46
C LEU A 17 15.42 -10.56 -5.11
N GLU A 18 15.32 -10.26 -6.39
CA GLU A 18 16.33 -9.53 -7.15
C GLU A 18 15.65 -8.43 -7.96
N TRP A 19 16.22 -7.22 -7.96
CA TRP A 19 15.82 -6.14 -8.84
C TRP A 19 16.62 -6.19 -10.12
N VAL A 20 15.95 -6.32 -11.25
CA VAL A 20 16.56 -6.45 -12.58
C VAL A 20 16.25 -5.21 -13.39
N GLU A 21 17.30 -4.62 -13.94
CA GLU A 21 17.16 -3.49 -14.87
C GLU A 21 16.60 -3.97 -16.20
N LYS A 22 15.53 -3.30 -16.65
CA LYS A 22 14.89 -3.54 -17.95
C LYS A 22 14.70 -2.22 -18.67
N THR A 23 14.19 -2.27 -19.91
CA THR A 23 13.99 -1.11 -20.80
C THR A 23 13.20 0.05 -20.15
N PHE A 24 12.30 -0.24 -19.19
CA PHE A 24 11.46 0.76 -18.52
C PHE A 24 11.78 0.95 -17.03
N GLY A 25 12.96 0.52 -16.60
CA GLY A 25 13.44 0.63 -15.23
C GLY A 25 13.55 -0.71 -14.50
N LEU A 26 13.71 -0.67 -13.19
CA LEU A 26 13.87 -1.86 -12.36
C LEU A 26 12.56 -2.65 -12.26
N GLU A 27 12.65 -3.97 -12.37
CA GLU A 27 11.54 -4.88 -12.11
C GLU A 27 11.94 -5.94 -11.07
N PRO A 28 11.02 -6.31 -10.15
CA PRO A 28 11.26 -7.36 -9.18
C PRO A 28 11.25 -8.73 -9.85
N ARG A 29 12.17 -9.59 -9.45
CA ARG A 29 12.29 -10.96 -9.94
C ARG A 29 12.40 -11.94 -8.77
N TRP A 30 11.61 -13.02 -8.83
CA TRP A 30 11.75 -14.14 -7.92
C TRP A 30 13.03 -14.91 -8.24
N THR A 31 13.90 -15.13 -7.25
CA THR A 31 15.12 -15.93 -7.37
C THR A 31 14.97 -17.30 -6.71
N VAL A 32 13.93 -17.46 -5.87
CA VAL A 32 13.58 -18.71 -5.19
C VAL A 32 12.09 -18.97 -5.38
N GLU A 33 11.74 -20.19 -5.74
CA GLU A 33 10.34 -20.62 -5.91
C GLU A 33 9.79 -21.20 -4.61
N PRO A 34 8.63 -20.72 -4.12
CA PRO A 34 7.94 -21.34 -3.00
C PRO A 34 7.60 -22.81 -3.31
N GLN A 35 7.96 -23.72 -2.41
CA GLN A 35 7.71 -25.14 -2.60
C GLN A 35 6.29 -25.50 -2.20
N ILE A 36 5.54 -26.12 -3.13
CA ILE A 36 4.13 -26.53 -2.89
C ILE A 36 4.00 -27.42 -1.65
N GLU A 37 4.97 -28.29 -1.42
CA GLU A 37 4.94 -29.18 -0.27
C GLU A 37 5.08 -28.45 1.06
N HIS A 38 5.89 -27.38 1.12
CA HIS A 38 5.99 -26.53 2.30
C HIS A 38 4.69 -25.76 2.55
N ILE A 39 4.01 -25.30 1.49
CA ILE A 39 2.68 -24.68 1.59
C ILE A 39 1.67 -25.66 2.17
N LYS A 40 1.62 -26.90 1.66
CA LYS A 40 0.75 -27.95 2.19
C LYS A 40 1.01 -28.23 3.66
N GLN A 41 2.29 -28.37 4.05
CA GLN A 41 2.67 -28.63 5.43
C GLN A 41 2.26 -27.46 6.34
N THR A 42 2.45 -26.23 5.90
CA THR A 42 2.01 -25.03 6.64
C THR A 42 0.49 -25.05 6.86
N VAL A 43 -0.29 -25.30 5.80
CA VAL A 43 -1.76 -25.37 5.92
C VAL A 43 -2.18 -26.55 6.81
N LYS A 44 -1.50 -27.69 6.70
CA LYS A 44 -1.78 -28.88 7.48
C LYS A 44 -1.54 -28.69 8.98
N SER A 45 -0.62 -27.78 9.37
CA SER A 45 -0.39 -27.44 10.79
C SER A 45 -1.63 -26.83 11.45
N PHE A 46 -2.50 -26.15 10.68
CA PHE A 46 -3.77 -25.58 11.18
C PHE A 46 -4.95 -26.54 11.04
N ARG A 47 -4.89 -27.51 10.10
CA ARG A 47 -5.95 -28.46 9.77
C ARG A 47 -5.37 -29.88 9.65
N PRO A 48 -4.92 -30.51 10.75
CA PRO A 48 -4.14 -31.75 10.70
C PRO A 48 -4.85 -32.92 10.04
N SER A 49 -6.20 -33.01 10.19
CA SER A 49 -7.00 -34.13 9.71
C SER A 49 -7.61 -33.91 8.33
N SER A 50 -7.40 -32.74 7.69
CA SER A 50 -8.01 -32.39 6.41
C SER A 50 -7.17 -32.87 5.23
N THR A 51 -7.85 -33.16 4.10
CA THR A 51 -7.22 -33.34 2.80
C THR A 51 -6.87 -31.99 2.22
N ILE A 52 -5.61 -31.78 1.82
CA ILE A 52 -5.13 -30.50 1.33
C ILE A 52 -4.55 -30.68 -0.07
N GLU A 53 -5.10 -29.94 -1.02
CA GLU A 53 -4.59 -29.79 -2.38
C GLU A 53 -4.14 -28.35 -2.58
N VAL A 54 -2.94 -28.16 -3.18
CA VAL A 54 -2.39 -26.83 -3.49
C VAL A 54 -2.02 -26.78 -4.95
N THR A 55 -2.51 -25.78 -5.68
CA THR A 55 -2.20 -25.58 -7.10
C THR A 55 -1.83 -24.11 -7.34
N PHE A 56 -0.78 -23.89 -8.16
CA PHE A 56 -0.43 -22.52 -8.56
C PHE A 56 -1.59 -21.90 -9.34
N LEU A 57 -1.95 -20.66 -8.97
CA LEU A 57 -3.03 -19.92 -9.61
C LEU A 57 -2.49 -18.83 -10.56
N THR A 58 -1.70 -17.91 -10.05
CA THR A 58 -1.16 -16.79 -10.83
C THR A 58 0.01 -16.13 -10.11
N GLN A 59 0.72 -15.26 -10.83
CA GLN A 59 1.79 -14.43 -10.29
C GLN A 59 1.57 -12.99 -10.71
N GLY A 60 1.67 -12.06 -9.73
CA GLY A 60 1.78 -10.62 -9.93
C GLY A 60 3.24 -10.15 -9.87
N ALA A 61 3.43 -8.84 -9.71
CA ALA A 61 4.76 -8.25 -9.57
C ALA A 61 5.46 -8.74 -8.29
N PHE A 62 4.77 -8.70 -7.16
CA PHE A 62 5.34 -8.99 -5.84
C PHE A 62 4.82 -10.29 -5.23
N ASN A 63 3.75 -10.86 -5.76
CA ASN A 63 3.03 -11.95 -5.12
C ASN A 63 2.84 -13.15 -6.03
N LYS A 64 2.89 -14.36 -5.44
CA LYS A 64 2.43 -15.60 -6.04
C LYS A 64 1.21 -16.09 -5.29
N LEU A 65 0.17 -16.44 -6.03
CA LEU A 65 -1.09 -16.92 -5.50
C LEU A 65 -1.26 -18.41 -5.83
N TYR A 66 -1.74 -19.14 -4.83
CA TYR A 66 -2.04 -20.56 -4.97
C TYR A 66 -3.48 -20.81 -4.48
N ASP A 67 -4.23 -21.61 -5.23
CA ASP A 67 -5.46 -22.20 -4.74
C ASP A 67 -5.13 -23.29 -3.72
N VAL A 68 -5.79 -23.20 -2.57
CA VAL A 68 -5.68 -24.16 -1.48
C VAL A 68 -7.06 -24.74 -1.23
N LYS A 69 -7.26 -26.00 -1.60
CA LYS A 69 -8.48 -26.74 -1.32
C LYS A 69 -8.28 -27.53 -0.03
N ILE A 70 -9.12 -27.23 0.94
CA ILE A 70 -9.16 -27.90 2.24
C ILE A 70 -10.51 -28.62 2.32
N ASP A 71 -10.50 -29.95 2.19
CA ASP A 71 -11.70 -30.77 2.06
C ASP A 71 -12.59 -30.28 0.90
N ASN A 72 -13.73 -29.65 1.19
CA ASN A 72 -14.67 -29.11 0.19
C ASN A 72 -14.62 -27.57 0.05
N GLU A 73 -13.76 -26.89 0.80
CA GLU A 73 -13.63 -25.44 0.78
C GLU A 73 -12.38 -25.01 0.01
N THR A 74 -12.47 -23.91 -0.71
CA THR A 74 -11.33 -23.36 -1.46
C THR A 74 -10.92 -22.02 -0.88
N PHE A 75 -9.63 -21.88 -0.64
CA PHE A 75 -8.96 -20.68 -0.13
C PHE A 75 -7.88 -20.23 -1.11
N ILE A 76 -7.34 -19.05 -0.89
CA ILE A 76 -6.14 -18.55 -1.55
C ILE A 76 -5.03 -18.42 -0.51
N ILE A 77 -3.85 -18.95 -0.81
CA ILE A 77 -2.65 -18.51 -0.12
C ILE A 77 -1.85 -17.61 -1.05
N ARG A 78 -1.57 -16.40 -0.58
CA ARG A 78 -0.70 -15.43 -1.23
C ARG A 78 0.66 -15.46 -0.55
N ILE A 79 1.72 -15.57 -1.33
CA ILE A 79 3.11 -15.55 -0.89
C ILE A 79 3.75 -14.31 -1.46
N SER A 80 4.37 -13.49 -0.61
CA SER A 80 4.89 -12.18 -0.97
C SER A 80 6.41 -12.18 -1.09
N LEU A 81 6.94 -11.46 -2.10
CA LEU A 81 8.36 -11.10 -2.15
C LEU A 81 8.71 -10.17 -0.98
N PRO A 82 9.90 -10.27 -0.41
CA PRO A 82 10.29 -9.45 0.75
C PRO A 82 10.68 -8.01 0.34
N VAL A 83 9.76 -7.27 -0.28
CA VAL A 83 10.00 -5.88 -0.72
C VAL A 83 10.02 -4.89 0.45
N ASP A 84 9.18 -5.11 1.47
CA ASP A 84 9.23 -4.41 2.77
C ASP A 84 8.98 -5.42 3.90
N PRO A 85 10.03 -6.20 4.26
CA PRO A 85 9.89 -7.33 5.16
C PRO A 85 9.28 -6.96 6.51
N SER A 86 8.39 -7.82 6.99
CA SER A 86 7.65 -7.71 8.25
C SER A 86 6.58 -6.60 8.30
N HIS A 87 6.59 -5.65 7.36
CA HIS A 87 5.62 -4.55 7.35
C HIS A 87 4.53 -4.74 6.31
N GLU A 88 4.86 -5.25 5.12
CA GLU A 88 3.90 -5.39 4.01
C GLU A 88 2.71 -6.27 4.40
N VAL A 89 2.94 -7.54 4.71
CA VAL A 89 1.90 -8.49 5.11
C VAL A 89 1.18 -8.05 6.38
N ALA A 90 1.90 -7.55 7.39
CA ALA A 90 1.30 -7.11 8.64
C ALA A 90 0.34 -5.91 8.44
N SER A 91 0.74 -4.94 7.61
CA SER A 91 -0.08 -3.75 7.33
C SER A 91 -1.30 -4.08 6.48
N GLU A 92 -1.17 -4.98 5.51
CA GLU A 92 -2.30 -5.42 4.69
C GLU A 92 -3.35 -6.14 5.54
N VAL A 93 -2.92 -7.08 6.39
CA VAL A 93 -3.84 -7.78 7.30
C VAL A 93 -4.54 -6.82 8.24
N ALA A 94 -3.82 -5.82 8.78
CA ALA A 94 -4.41 -4.79 9.62
C ALA A 94 -5.44 -3.94 8.85
N THR A 95 -5.13 -3.59 7.61
CA THR A 95 -6.03 -2.85 6.70
C THR A 95 -7.28 -3.66 6.38
N MET A 96 -7.15 -4.92 6.01
CA MET A 96 -8.31 -5.79 5.71
C MET A 96 -9.21 -5.96 6.95
N ASP A 97 -8.63 -6.15 8.14
CA ASP A 97 -9.40 -6.23 9.38
C ASP A 97 -10.15 -4.91 9.68
N TRP A 98 -9.50 -3.76 9.48
CA TRP A 98 -10.13 -2.45 9.63
C TRP A 98 -11.29 -2.24 8.65
N ILE A 99 -11.10 -2.59 7.37
CA ILE A 99 -12.15 -2.48 6.33
C ILE A 99 -13.36 -3.37 6.67
N HIS A 100 -13.13 -4.61 7.11
CA HIS A 100 -14.20 -5.52 7.53
C HIS A 100 -15.03 -4.97 8.69
N ARG A 101 -14.41 -4.26 9.63
CA ARG A 101 -15.12 -3.70 10.80
C ARG A 101 -15.80 -2.38 10.51
N THR A 102 -15.28 -1.62 9.54
CA THR A 102 -15.70 -0.24 9.28
C THR A 102 -16.70 -0.14 8.15
N THR A 103 -16.69 -1.06 7.20
CA THR A 103 -17.49 -0.99 5.97
C THR A 103 -18.28 -2.28 5.74
N SER A 104 -19.21 -2.25 4.78
CA SER A 104 -19.87 -3.44 4.24
C SER A 104 -19.24 -3.94 2.94
N LEU A 105 -18.06 -3.42 2.58
CA LEU A 105 -17.36 -3.79 1.35
C LEU A 105 -17.00 -5.28 1.38
N PRO A 106 -17.40 -6.07 0.38
CA PRO A 106 -16.99 -7.46 0.31
C PRO A 106 -15.49 -7.53 -0.07
N ILE A 107 -14.69 -8.07 0.85
CA ILE A 107 -13.26 -8.30 0.67
C ILE A 107 -12.88 -9.69 1.17
N PRO A 108 -11.75 -10.28 0.77
CA PRO A 108 -11.30 -11.55 1.31
C PRO A 108 -11.16 -11.49 2.83
N ARG A 109 -11.54 -12.56 3.52
CA ARG A 109 -11.31 -12.71 4.96
C ARG A 109 -9.98 -13.41 5.18
N VAL A 110 -9.11 -12.81 5.96
CA VAL A 110 -7.85 -13.44 6.40
C VAL A 110 -8.17 -14.56 7.39
N ILE A 111 -7.66 -15.76 7.11
CA ILE A 111 -7.80 -16.97 7.96
C ILE A 111 -6.57 -17.10 8.85
N SER A 112 -5.38 -16.95 8.26
CA SER A 112 -4.10 -17.00 8.95
C SER A 112 -3.04 -16.27 8.13
N TYR A 113 -1.97 -15.83 8.75
CA TYR A 113 -0.86 -15.16 8.07
C TYR A 113 0.44 -15.31 8.86
N GLN A 114 1.55 -15.05 8.16
CA GLN A 114 2.86 -14.93 8.78
C GLN A 114 3.60 -13.76 8.14
N SER A 115 3.92 -12.75 8.94
CA SER A 115 4.67 -11.56 8.52
C SER A 115 6.17 -11.68 8.81
N SER A 116 6.69 -12.89 8.75
CA SER A 116 8.11 -13.20 8.85
C SER A 116 8.45 -14.31 7.87
N ALA A 117 9.57 -14.20 7.18
CA ALA A 117 10.08 -15.25 6.31
C ALA A 117 10.72 -16.42 7.09
N ASP A 118 10.83 -16.31 8.41
CA ASP A 118 11.32 -17.39 9.28
C ASP A 118 10.21 -18.42 9.53
N ASN A 119 9.87 -19.15 8.47
CA ASN A 119 8.84 -20.19 8.46
C ASN A 119 9.17 -21.25 7.40
N GLN A 120 8.40 -22.33 7.34
CA GLN A 120 8.66 -23.45 6.41
C GLN A 120 8.60 -23.05 4.93
N ILE A 121 7.78 -22.04 4.56
CA ILE A 121 7.67 -21.58 3.17
C ILE A 121 8.91 -20.75 2.79
N GLY A 122 9.54 -20.08 3.76
CA GLY A 122 10.68 -19.19 3.56
C GLY A 122 10.30 -17.78 3.08
N PHE A 123 9.00 -17.47 3.07
CA PHE A 123 8.43 -16.18 2.66
C PHE A 123 7.30 -15.77 3.60
N GLU A 124 6.96 -14.50 3.59
CA GLU A 124 5.74 -13.99 4.21
C GLU A 124 4.52 -14.46 3.39
N TRP A 125 3.39 -14.71 4.07
CA TRP A 125 2.20 -15.22 3.40
C TRP A 125 0.91 -14.85 4.12
N ILE A 126 -0.20 -14.84 3.36
CA ILE A 126 -1.57 -14.68 3.86
C ILE A 126 -2.44 -15.81 3.29
N LEU A 127 -3.09 -16.57 4.15
CA LEU A 127 -4.17 -17.49 3.80
C LEU A 127 -5.52 -16.79 3.98
N MET A 128 -6.33 -16.72 2.93
CA MET A 128 -7.58 -15.97 2.92
C MET A 128 -8.67 -16.70 2.13
N THR A 129 -9.92 -16.29 2.33
CA THR A 129 -11.05 -16.83 1.58
C THR A 129 -10.91 -16.52 0.08
N ARG A 130 -11.25 -17.52 -0.75
CA ARG A 130 -11.39 -17.30 -2.19
C ARG A 130 -12.71 -16.60 -2.47
N MET A 131 -12.65 -15.44 -3.11
CA MET A 131 -13.83 -14.66 -3.45
C MET A 131 -14.45 -15.14 -4.77
N PRO A 132 -15.78 -15.23 -4.85
CA PRO A 132 -16.47 -15.60 -6.08
C PRO A 132 -16.52 -14.42 -7.07
N GLY A 133 -16.79 -14.75 -8.34
CA GLY A 133 -16.96 -13.77 -9.39
C GLY A 133 -15.78 -13.74 -10.37
N LYS A 134 -15.83 -12.79 -11.28
CA LYS A 134 -14.81 -12.53 -12.31
C LYS A 134 -14.44 -11.05 -12.34
N PRO A 135 -13.23 -10.73 -12.79
CA PRO A 135 -12.78 -9.33 -12.85
C PRO A 135 -13.75 -8.47 -13.67
N LEU A 136 -14.07 -7.30 -13.14
CA LEU A 136 -14.92 -6.31 -13.83
C LEU A 136 -14.33 -5.91 -15.18
N ALA A 137 -12.99 -5.96 -15.33
CA ALA A 137 -12.28 -5.69 -16.57
C ALA A 137 -12.77 -6.58 -17.74
N ASP A 138 -13.07 -7.87 -17.45
CA ASP A 138 -13.47 -8.86 -18.45
C ASP A 138 -14.87 -8.60 -19.01
N VAL A 139 -15.74 -7.98 -18.20
CA VAL A 139 -17.15 -7.75 -18.54
C VAL A 139 -17.48 -6.30 -18.86
N TRP A 140 -16.62 -5.35 -18.47
CA TRP A 140 -16.88 -3.91 -18.61
C TRP A 140 -17.02 -3.43 -20.05
N LYS A 141 -16.20 -3.96 -20.94
CA LYS A 141 -16.18 -3.59 -22.38
C LYS A 141 -17.28 -4.26 -23.18
N SER A 142 -17.81 -5.38 -22.66
CA SER A 142 -18.91 -6.06 -23.35
C SER A 142 -20.19 -5.23 -23.16
N PHE A 143 -21.01 -5.12 -24.21
CA PHE A 143 -22.36 -4.55 -24.13
C PHE A 143 -23.30 -5.35 -23.19
N SER A 144 -22.76 -6.38 -22.55
CA SER A 144 -23.48 -7.30 -21.69
C SER A 144 -23.87 -6.72 -20.32
N ILE A 145 -23.19 -5.67 -19.82
CA ILE A 145 -23.60 -5.01 -18.58
C ILE A 145 -24.40 -3.74 -18.88
N PRO A 146 -25.72 -3.73 -18.60
CA PRO A 146 -26.57 -2.56 -18.79
C PRO A 146 -26.12 -1.36 -17.95
N PHE A 147 -26.41 -0.15 -18.40
CA PHE A 147 -26.03 1.09 -17.72
C PHE A 147 -26.54 1.17 -16.28
N ASN A 148 -27.76 0.74 -16.00
CA ASN A 148 -28.34 0.72 -14.67
C ASN A 148 -27.54 -0.18 -13.69
N VAL A 149 -26.99 -1.30 -14.19
CA VAL A 149 -26.12 -2.20 -13.40
C VAL A 149 -24.79 -1.53 -13.11
N LYS A 150 -24.16 -0.92 -14.12
CA LYS A 150 -22.94 -0.11 -13.94
C LYS A 150 -23.16 1.01 -12.92
N SER A 151 -24.27 1.74 -13.05
CA SER A 151 -24.64 2.83 -12.11
C SER A 151 -24.84 2.33 -10.68
N ARG A 152 -25.47 1.15 -10.49
CA ARG A 152 -25.65 0.53 -9.17
C ARG A 152 -24.29 0.17 -8.56
N LEU A 153 -23.42 -0.51 -9.30
CA LEU A 153 -22.08 -0.89 -8.87
C LEU A 153 -21.27 0.33 -8.42
N VAL A 154 -21.27 1.40 -9.22
CA VAL A 154 -20.58 2.63 -8.90
C VAL A 154 -21.11 3.29 -7.62
N LYS A 155 -22.43 3.31 -7.44
CA LYS A 155 -23.06 3.85 -6.22
C LYS A 155 -22.71 3.03 -4.98
N GLU A 156 -22.65 1.71 -5.10
CA GLU A 156 -22.25 0.82 -4.00
C GLU A 156 -20.80 1.03 -3.60
N LEU A 157 -19.88 1.09 -4.56
CA LEU A 157 -18.48 1.42 -4.32
C LEU A 157 -18.35 2.81 -3.68
N ALA A 158 -19.04 3.83 -4.23
CA ALA A 158 -18.99 5.18 -3.70
C ALA A 158 -19.51 5.27 -2.25
N ALA A 159 -20.55 4.53 -1.90
CA ALA A 159 -21.09 4.48 -0.53
C ALA A 159 -20.05 3.90 0.45
N ASN A 160 -19.35 2.83 0.07
CA ASN A 160 -18.29 2.24 0.89
C ASN A 160 -17.07 3.18 0.99
N MET A 161 -16.64 3.83 -0.11
CA MET A 161 -15.58 4.84 -0.07
C MET A 161 -15.96 6.01 0.83
N ALA A 162 -17.20 6.47 0.80
CA ALA A 162 -17.68 7.50 1.70
C ALA A 162 -17.67 7.05 3.17
N CYS A 163 -17.91 5.77 3.45
CA CYS A 163 -17.78 5.20 4.79
C CYS A 163 -16.31 5.25 5.26
N ILE A 164 -15.37 4.83 4.42
CA ILE A 164 -13.93 4.95 4.70
C ILE A 164 -13.54 6.41 4.97
N PHE A 165 -14.02 7.33 4.14
CA PHE A 165 -13.72 8.76 4.25
C PHE A 165 -14.23 9.42 5.53
N ARG A 166 -15.35 8.94 6.10
CA ARG A 166 -15.88 9.41 7.39
C ARG A 166 -15.07 8.93 8.59
N ASN A 167 -14.41 7.79 8.46
CA ASN A 167 -13.61 7.18 9.51
C ASN A 167 -12.14 7.57 9.34
N GLN A 168 -11.87 8.88 9.56
CA GLN A 168 -10.53 9.44 9.41
C GLN A 168 -9.57 8.89 10.45
N LEU A 169 -8.33 8.74 10.03
CA LEU A 169 -7.18 8.35 10.82
C LEU A 169 -6.32 9.59 11.13
N GLN A 170 -5.33 9.44 11.99
CA GLN A 170 -4.41 10.51 12.36
C GLN A 170 -2.98 10.15 11.94
N GLY A 171 -2.36 11.01 11.12
CA GLY A 171 -1.04 10.79 10.54
C GLY A 171 -1.09 10.06 9.19
N ILE A 172 0.04 10.01 8.50
CA ILE A 172 0.19 9.44 7.16
C ILE A 172 1.10 8.22 7.25
N GLY A 173 0.67 7.08 6.72
CA GLY A 173 1.38 5.81 6.77
C GLY A 173 0.45 4.62 6.56
N ASN A 174 0.86 3.42 6.97
CA ASN A 174 0.03 2.23 6.87
C ASN A 174 -0.56 1.85 8.23
N LEU A 175 -1.67 1.11 8.22
CA LEU A 175 -2.24 0.58 9.44
C LEU A 175 -1.38 -0.56 9.99
N HIS A 176 -1.19 -0.54 11.30
CA HIS A 176 -0.58 -1.62 12.05
C HIS A 176 -1.45 -1.95 13.27
N ARG A 177 -1.48 -3.22 13.65
CA ARG A 177 -2.15 -3.61 14.90
C ARG A 177 -1.40 -3.03 16.07
N ARG A 178 -2.14 -2.41 16.99
CA ARG A 178 -1.56 -1.96 18.27
C ARG A 178 -1.09 -3.16 19.08
N SER A 179 0.18 -3.19 19.47
CA SER A 179 0.67 -4.17 20.41
C SER A 179 0.13 -3.82 21.79
N LEU A 180 -0.68 -4.71 22.37
CA LEU A 180 -1.10 -4.58 23.77
C LEU A 180 0.09 -4.96 24.66
N THR A 181 1.03 -4.03 24.86
CA THR A 181 1.96 -4.15 25.99
C THR A 181 1.19 -3.71 27.23
N PRO A 182 1.21 -4.48 28.34
CA PRO A 182 0.63 -4.01 29.59
C PRO A 182 1.39 -2.74 30.03
N GLU A 183 0.68 -1.62 30.15
CA GLU A 183 1.22 -0.42 30.80
C GLU A 183 1.54 -0.76 32.24
N GLY A 184 2.81 -0.67 32.63
CA GLY A 184 3.23 -0.75 33.99
C GLY A 184 4.62 -1.36 34.22
N SER A 185 5.67 -0.61 33.88
CA SER A 185 6.88 -0.53 34.68
C SER A 185 7.84 0.52 34.11
N GLN A 186 7.82 1.71 34.69
CA GLN A 186 9.00 2.58 34.71
C GLN A 186 10.05 1.91 35.58
N SER A 187 11.21 1.60 35.04
CA SER A 187 12.48 1.61 35.76
C SER A 187 13.62 1.59 34.72
N ASP A 188 14.50 2.56 34.90
CA ASP A 188 15.82 2.68 34.28
C ASP A 188 16.62 1.38 34.42
N GLU A 189 17.29 0.96 33.34
CA GLU A 189 18.71 0.62 33.31
C GLU A 189 19.10 -0.08 32.01
N GLN A 190 20.20 0.37 31.48
CA GLN A 190 20.96 -0.25 30.39
C GLN A 190 21.37 -1.69 30.79
N THR A 191 20.84 -2.69 30.08
CA THR A 191 21.55 -3.97 29.85
C THR A 191 20.82 -4.74 28.75
N SER A 192 21.56 -5.21 27.75
CA SER A 192 21.11 -6.04 26.64
C SER A 192 20.50 -7.35 27.14
N PRO A 193 19.30 -7.74 26.73
CA PRO A 193 18.83 -9.11 26.92
C PRO A 193 18.99 -9.92 25.64
N THR A 194 19.72 -10.99 25.73
CA THR A 194 19.65 -12.17 24.87
C THR A 194 18.19 -12.63 24.77
N ARG A 195 17.58 -12.49 23.61
CA ARG A 195 16.23 -12.98 23.33
C ARG A 195 16.29 -14.48 23.00
N ASN A 196 15.57 -15.28 23.76
CA ASN A 196 15.23 -16.66 23.42
C ASN A 196 14.35 -16.72 22.16
N PRO A 197 14.58 -17.67 21.21
CA PRO A 197 13.91 -17.69 19.90
C PRO A 197 12.55 -18.42 19.86
N ASP A 198 11.85 -18.67 20.95
CA ASP A 198 10.72 -19.61 20.98
C ASP A 198 9.33 -18.97 21.16
N THR A 199 9.03 -17.82 20.54
CA THR A 199 7.65 -17.35 20.40
C THR A 199 7.45 -16.58 19.10
N ALA A 200 7.55 -17.27 17.95
CA ALA A 200 6.95 -16.81 16.71
C ALA A 200 5.45 -17.14 16.78
N GLY A 201 4.64 -16.15 17.19
CA GLY A 201 3.21 -16.32 17.35
C GLY A 201 2.51 -16.49 16.00
N THR A 202 2.03 -17.68 15.72
CA THR A 202 0.97 -17.94 14.75
C THR A 202 -0.32 -17.33 15.29
N ALA A 203 -0.67 -16.11 14.86
CA ALA A 203 -1.92 -15.47 15.25
C ALA A 203 -3.07 -16.08 14.46
N SER A 204 -3.78 -17.04 15.05
CA SER A 204 -5.08 -17.47 14.55
C SER A 204 -6.12 -16.41 14.90
N LEU A 205 -6.76 -15.80 13.88
CA LEU A 205 -7.83 -14.81 14.07
C LEU A 205 -9.16 -15.40 14.59
N ALA A 206 -9.21 -16.69 14.95
CA ALA A 206 -10.44 -17.37 15.37
C ALA A 206 -10.91 -17.02 16.80
N GLU A 207 -10.13 -16.30 17.61
CA GLU A 207 -10.49 -15.99 19.00
C GLU A 207 -10.22 -14.53 19.35
N SER A 208 -11.07 -13.62 18.96
CA SER A 208 -11.33 -12.37 19.72
C SER A 208 -12.55 -11.61 19.21
N ALA A 209 -13.70 -12.27 19.18
CA ALA A 209 -14.99 -11.57 19.19
C ALA A 209 -15.38 -11.25 20.64
N SER A 210 -14.56 -10.51 21.36
CA SER A 210 -14.96 -9.84 22.58
C SER A 210 -15.18 -8.36 22.25
N ASN A 211 -16.40 -7.89 22.48
CA ASN A 211 -16.80 -6.48 22.46
C ASN A 211 -15.93 -5.70 23.46
N ASP A 212 -14.82 -5.18 23.03
CA ASP A 212 -14.05 -4.23 23.82
C ASP A 212 -14.20 -2.84 23.21
N SER A 213 -15.03 -2.04 23.87
CA SER A 213 -15.38 -0.66 23.51
C SER A 213 -14.37 0.35 24.04
N SER A 214 -13.08 0.04 24.06
CA SER A 214 -12.02 0.95 24.52
C SER A 214 -10.81 0.98 23.57
N GLY A 215 -10.79 2.02 22.73
CA GLY A 215 -9.63 2.38 21.91
C GLY A 215 -9.55 1.65 20.56
N SER A 216 -9.09 2.35 19.51
CA SER A 216 -8.87 1.70 18.22
C SER A 216 -7.76 0.65 18.33
N SER A 217 -7.99 -0.54 17.79
CA SER A 217 -7.01 -1.63 17.79
C SER A 217 -5.89 -1.43 16.77
N TRP A 218 -5.84 -0.27 16.11
CA TRP A 218 -4.89 0.05 15.04
C TRP A 218 -4.27 1.42 15.24
N ASP A 219 -3.02 1.53 14.85
CA ASP A 219 -2.28 2.78 14.75
C ASP A 219 -1.77 2.99 13.34
N VAL A 220 -1.63 4.25 12.93
CA VAL A 220 -0.91 4.60 11.72
C VAL A 220 0.58 4.53 12.03
N GLY A 221 1.29 3.68 11.32
CA GLY A 221 2.72 3.43 11.50
C GLY A 221 3.53 3.76 10.23
N GLN A 222 4.61 3.02 10.04
CA GLN A 222 5.47 3.15 8.87
C GLN A 222 4.68 2.97 7.58
N ILE A 223 4.99 3.78 6.56
CA ILE A 223 4.38 3.66 5.24
C ILE A 223 4.99 2.49 4.46
N VAL A 224 4.12 1.66 3.89
CA VAL A 224 4.45 0.58 2.96
C VAL A 224 3.87 0.95 1.62
N SER A 225 4.69 1.43 0.72
CA SER A 225 4.26 1.77 -0.64
C SER A 225 5.40 1.61 -1.63
N MET A 226 5.06 1.38 -2.91
CA MET A 226 6.04 1.16 -3.96
C MET A 226 7.14 2.22 -3.99
N GLN A 227 6.80 3.47 -3.74
CA GLN A 227 7.76 4.58 -3.75
C GLN A 227 8.82 4.47 -2.66
N PHE A 228 8.53 3.79 -1.56
CA PHE A 228 9.43 3.64 -0.42
C PHE A 228 10.21 2.32 -0.44
N PHE A 229 9.81 1.34 -1.24
CA PHE A 229 10.53 0.07 -1.33
C PHE A 229 11.03 -0.27 -2.74
N TRP A 230 10.61 0.44 -3.80
CA TRP A 230 10.99 0.13 -5.18
C TRP A 230 12.51 0.16 -5.36
N GLY A 231 13.04 -0.87 -6.02
CA GLY A 231 14.48 -0.98 -6.22
C GLY A 231 15.23 -1.07 -4.90
N TYR A 232 16.08 -0.10 -4.65
CA TYR A 232 16.92 -0.05 -3.45
C TYR A 232 16.43 0.96 -2.40
N HIS A 233 15.26 1.57 -2.58
CA HIS A 233 14.73 2.57 -1.68
C HIS A 233 14.58 2.05 -0.25
N ILE A 234 14.25 0.73 -0.08
CA ILE A 234 14.13 0.12 1.25
C ILE A 234 15.42 0.23 2.08
N HIS A 235 16.56 0.34 1.43
CA HIS A 235 17.88 0.42 2.07
C HIS A 235 18.38 1.86 2.27
N GLN A 236 17.67 2.85 1.72
CA GLN A 236 18.01 4.26 1.93
C GLN A 236 17.61 4.71 3.33
N ASN A 237 18.47 5.50 3.99
CA ASN A 237 18.20 6.05 5.31
C ASN A 237 17.26 7.26 5.22
N VAL A 238 15.99 7.02 4.91
CA VAL A 238 14.94 8.03 4.82
C VAL A 238 13.84 7.69 5.81
N TYR A 239 13.30 8.70 6.49
CA TYR A 239 12.19 8.50 7.43
C TYR A 239 10.95 7.99 6.69
N ARG A 240 10.33 6.93 7.22
CA ARG A 240 9.23 6.20 6.58
C ARG A 240 7.89 6.35 7.29
N GLY A 241 7.79 7.33 8.17
CA GLY A 241 6.55 7.55 8.92
C GLY A 241 6.52 6.80 10.28
N PRO A 242 5.39 6.94 11.01
CA PRO A 242 4.21 7.71 10.61
C PRO A 242 4.52 9.21 10.44
N PHE A 243 4.06 9.82 9.34
CA PHE A 243 4.29 11.23 9.11
C PHE A 243 3.21 12.07 9.79
N GLN A 244 3.61 13.17 10.39
CA GLN A 244 2.69 14.08 11.07
C GLN A 244 1.95 14.99 10.10
N SER A 245 2.53 15.27 8.93
CA SER A 245 1.98 16.18 7.94
C SER A 245 2.26 15.75 6.50
N SER A 246 1.44 16.26 5.57
CA SER A 246 1.69 16.16 4.13
C SER A 246 3.08 16.65 3.72
N LYS A 247 3.56 17.72 4.36
CA LYS A 247 4.89 18.27 4.11
C LYS A 247 5.98 17.27 4.43
N ASP A 248 5.93 16.64 5.62
CA ASP A 248 6.94 15.67 6.04
C ASP A 248 6.97 14.45 5.13
N TRP A 249 5.79 13.95 4.75
CA TRP A 249 5.65 12.85 3.80
C TRP A 249 6.25 13.19 2.43
N LEU A 250 5.94 14.36 1.88
CA LEU A 250 6.46 14.81 0.59
C LEU A 250 7.98 15.05 0.63
N LEU A 251 8.51 15.60 1.73
CA LEU A 251 9.95 15.78 1.91
C LEU A 251 10.69 14.45 1.94
N SER A 252 10.14 13.43 2.61
CA SER A 252 10.74 12.09 2.61
C SER A 252 10.75 11.45 1.22
N ARG A 253 9.67 11.62 0.43
CA ARG A 253 9.63 11.17 -0.97
C ARG A 253 10.65 11.88 -1.85
N LEU A 254 10.78 13.19 -1.68
CA LEU A 254 11.80 13.97 -2.40
C LEU A 254 13.22 13.56 -2.01
N ALA A 255 13.44 13.18 -0.75
CA ALA A 255 14.74 12.68 -0.29
C ALA A 255 15.14 11.37 -0.96
N LEU A 256 14.20 10.44 -1.19
CA LEU A 256 14.48 9.22 -1.95
C LEU A 256 14.97 9.53 -3.37
N ASN A 257 14.24 10.38 -4.08
CA ASN A 257 14.61 10.78 -5.45
C ASN A 257 15.94 11.56 -5.50
N GLU A 258 16.20 12.39 -4.49
CA GLU A 258 17.45 13.13 -4.36
C GLU A 258 18.64 12.17 -4.19
N ASN A 259 18.49 11.17 -3.31
CA ASN A 259 19.51 10.15 -3.11
C ASN A 259 19.77 9.32 -4.38
N ASP A 260 18.73 8.99 -5.15
CA ASP A 260 18.88 8.28 -6.42
C ASP A 260 19.67 9.12 -7.42
N CYS A 261 19.33 10.40 -7.57
CA CYS A 261 20.06 11.32 -8.45
C CYS A 261 21.53 11.49 -8.02
N GLN A 262 21.78 11.63 -6.72
CA GLN A 262 23.14 11.74 -6.19
C GLN A 262 23.95 10.46 -6.44
N SER A 263 23.34 9.29 -6.21
CA SER A 263 23.96 7.99 -6.49
C SER A 263 24.31 7.83 -7.98
N THR A 264 23.44 8.30 -8.89
CA THR A 264 23.71 8.31 -10.32
C THR A 264 24.91 9.20 -10.65
N LEU A 265 24.94 10.42 -10.12
CA LEU A 265 26.06 11.34 -10.34
C LEU A 265 27.38 10.80 -9.79
N GLU A 266 27.38 10.20 -8.60
CA GLU A 266 28.56 9.56 -8.01
C GLU A 266 29.07 8.40 -8.84
N LYS A 267 28.16 7.54 -9.36
CA LYS A 267 28.49 6.41 -10.24
C LYS A 267 29.26 6.90 -11.49
N HIS A 268 28.78 7.99 -12.10
CA HIS A 268 29.40 8.51 -13.33
C HIS A 268 30.63 9.37 -13.06
N ALA A 269 30.71 10.09 -11.91
CA ALA A 269 31.91 10.81 -11.51
C ALA A 269 33.11 9.88 -11.22
N ALA A 270 32.86 8.61 -10.95
CA ALA A 270 33.91 7.61 -10.74
C ALA A 270 34.44 7.01 -12.06
N LYS A 271 33.81 7.28 -13.23
CA LYS A 271 34.31 6.92 -14.56
C LYS A 271 35.26 8.01 -15.07
N ASP A 272 36.28 7.61 -15.82
CA ASP A 272 37.10 8.59 -16.56
C ASP A 272 36.23 9.22 -17.66
N THR A 273 36.45 10.53 -17.91
CA THR A 273 35.63 11.28 -18.88
C THR A 273 35.72 10.75 -20.31
N GLU A 274 36.76 9.97 -20.65
CA GLU A 274 36.93 9.33 -21.95
C GLU A 274 36.12 8.02 -22.07
N ASP A 275 35.61 7.48 -20.95
CA ASP A 275 34.84 6.22 -20.87
C ASP A 275 33.31 6.45 -20.76
N LEU A 276 32.86 7.72 -20.75
CA LEU A 276 31.44 8.06 -20.73
C LEU A 276 30.87 7.92 -22.15
N ASP A 277 29.82 7.12 -22.26
CA ASP A 277 29.04 7.04 -23.50
C ASP A 277 27.87 8.04 -23.51
N SER A 278 27.12 8.10 -24.63
CA SER A 278 26.00 9.04 -24.79
C SER A 278 24.86 8.79 -23.80
N ASP A 279 24.70 7.54 -23.35
CA ASP A 279 23.66 7.15 -22.41
C ASP A 279 24.04 7.59 -20.99
N ASP A 280 25.33 7.43 -20.62
CA ASP A 280 25.91 7.96 -19.39
C ASP A 280 25.75 9.49 -19.28
N GLU A 281 26.03 10.23 -20.37
CA GLU A 281 25.86 11.68 -20.42
C GLU A 281 24.39 12.08 -20.22
N SER A 282 23.46 11.34 -20.84
CA SER A 282 22.01 11.56 -20.69
C SER A 282 21.55 11.29 -19.24
N GLU A 283 22.04 10.21 -18.60
CA GLU A 283 21.71 9.90 -17.20
C GLU A 283 22.18 11.04 -16.26
N VAL A 284 23.38 11.58 -16.49
CA VAL A 284 23.95 12.70 -15.70
C VAL A 284 23.14 13.99 -15.89
N GLU A 285 22.74 14.32 -17.14
CA GLU A 285 21.92 15.50 -17.42
C GLU A 285 20.53 15.37 -16.78
N ASP A 286 19.91 14.22 -16.89
CA ASP A 286 18.60 13.94 -16.29
C ASP A 286 18.64 14.01 -14.76
N ALA A 287 19.64 13.41 -14.12
CA ALA A 287 19.85 13.49 -12.68
C ALA A 287 20.07 14.92 -12.20
N THR A 288 20.91 15.70 -12.92
CA THR A 288 21.18 17.10 -12.61
C THR A 288 19.92 17.96 -12.75
N SER A 289 19.14 17.73 -13.80
CA SER A 289 17.87 18.42 -14.02
C SER A 289 16.82 18.06 -12.98
N ALA A 290 16.78 16.79 -12.55
CA ALA A 290 15.90 16.31 -11.49
C ALA A 290 16.25 16.96 -10.14
N LEU A 291 17.54 17.06 -9.77
CA LEU A 291 17.98 17.74 -8.54
C LEU A 291 17.51 19.19 -8.49
N LYS A 292 17.66 19.95 -9.59
CA LYS A 292 17.15 21.33 -9.67
C LYS A 292 15.63 21.40 -9.47
N ARG A 293 14.88 20.45 -10.02
CA ARG A 293 13.42 20.36 -9.81
C ARG A 293 13.07 20.03 -8.36
N ILE A 294 13.80 19.10 -7.74
CA ILE A 294 13.61 18.70 -6.33
C ILE A 294 13.87 19.90 -5.40
N GLU A 295 14.96 20.64 -5.61
CA GLU A 295 15.28 21.84 -4.84
C GLU A 295 14.16 22.89 -4.95
N ARG A 296 13.67 23.14 -6.16
CA ARG A 296 12.56 24.05 -6.39
C ARG A 296 11.28 23.57 -5.69
N LEU A 297 10.96 22.27 -5.75
CA LEU A 297 9.80 21.70 -5.05
C LEU A 297 9.94 21.89 -3.54
N LYS A 298 11.10 21.60 -2.96
CA LYS A 298 11.37 21.82 -1.53
C LYS A 298 11.16 23.28 -1.12
N SER A 299 11.57 24.24 -1.97
CA SER A 299 11.42 25.66 -1.69
C SER A 299 9.97 26.17 -1.69
N ILE A 300 9.08 25.54 -2.46
CA ILE A 300 7.68 25.95 -2.58
C ILE A 300 6.74 25.18 -1.63
N LEU A 301 7.13 24.00 -1.11
CA LEU A 301 6.32 23.21 -0.20
C LEU A 301 5.77 24.00 0.99
N PRO A 302 6.53 24.90 1.67
CA PRO A 302 6.01 25.71 2.77
C PRO A 302 4.86 26.64 2.38
N LEU A 303 4.74 27.02 1.09
CA LEU A 303 3.64 27.87 0.61
C LEU A 303 2.31 27.11 0.54
N PHE A 304 2.36 25.80 0.27
CA PHE A 304 1.18 24.93 0.20
C PHE A 304 0.82 24.33 1.55
N PHE A 305 1.82 24.09 2.39
CA PHE A 305 1.68 23.49 3.72
C PHE A 305 2.33 24.41 4.77
N PRO A 306 1.70 25.58 5.06
CA PRO A 306 2.25 26.51 6.03
C PRO A 306 2.26 25.85 7.42
N MET A 307 3.34 26.06 8.17
CA MET A 307 3.37 25.72 9.59
C MET A 307 2.31 26.57 10.30
N SER A 308 1.45 25.96 11.08
CA SER A 308 0.51 26.67 11.95
C SER A 308 1.28 27.31 13.11
N SER A 309 1.90 28.48 12.86
CA SER A 309 2.77 29.18 13.81
C SER A 309 2.09 30.19 14.70
N ASP A 310 0.74 30.30 14.66
CA ASP A 310 0.03 31.38 15.38
C ASP A 310 -1.11 30.91 16.29
N SER A 311 -0.81 30.00 17.19
CA SER A 311 -1.59 29.95 18.44
C SER A 311 -0.61 29.74 19.60
N GLY A 312 -0.32 30.82 20.34
CA GLY A 312 0.60 30.85 21.48
C GLY A 312 0.20 29.99 22.70
N PHE A 313 -0.37 28.84 22.43
CA PHE A 313 -0.59 27.77 23.39
C PHE A 313 -0.01 26.50 22.78
N SER A 314 0.94 25.89 23.48
CA SER A 314 1.52 24.57 23.20
C SER A 314 0.42 23.51 23.20
N LYS A 315 -0.35 23.40 22.10
CA LYS A 315 -1.13 22.21 21.85
C LYS A 315 -0.17 21.12 21.39
N PRO A 316 -0.33 19.85 21.89
CA PRO A 316 0.40 18.72 21.30
C PRO A 316 0.15 18.76 19.78
N SER A 317 1.19 18.54 18.98
CA SER A 317 1.11 18.56 17.52
C SER A 317 0.05 17.54 17.07
N VAL A 318 -1.08 18.05 16.63
CA VAL A 318 -2.16 17.20 16.12
C VAL A 318 -1.71 16.70 14.76
N MET A 319 -1.58 15.37 14.61
CA MET A 319 -1.27 14.77 13.32
C MET A 319 -2.34 15.13 12.28
N GLU A 320 -1.92 15.30 11.03
CA GLU A 320 -2.83 15.61 9.92
C GLU A 320 -3.85 14.46 9.74
N PRO A 321 -5.14 14.78 9.57
CA PRO A 321 -6.15 13.75 9.29
C PRO A 321 -5.91 13.10 7.94
N SER A 322 -6.09 11.79 7.91
CA SER A 322 -5.88 10.96 6.73
C SER A 322 -7.01 9.95 6.54
N VAL A 323 -7.08 9.35 5.38
CA VAL A 323 -8.03 8.28 5.07
C VAL A 323 -7.31 7.15 4.33
N LEU A 324 -7.77 5.92 4.51
CA LEU A 324 -7.25 4.81 3.73
C LEU A 324 -7.54 5.03 2.24
N SER A 325 -6.49 4.92 1.44
CA SER A 325 -6.52 5.11 0.00
C SER A 325 -6.05 3.85 -0.71
N HIS A 326 -6.95 3.24 -1.46
CA HIS A 326 -6.64 2.11 -2.32
C HIS A 326 -6.13 2.65 -3.66
N ASP A 327 -4.81 2.74 -3.80
CA ASP A 327 -4.18 3.37 -4.98
C ASP A 327 -4.45 2.62 -6.29
N ASP A 328 -4.76 1.32 -6.25
CA ASP A 328 -5.11 0.50 -7.42
C ASP A 328 -6.54 -0.04 -7.38
N LEU A 329 -7.52 0.82 -7.12
CA LEU A 329 -8.93 0.46 -7.27
C LEU A 329 -9.30 0.44 -8.76
N SER A 330 -8.73 -0.53 -9.47
CA SER A 330 -8.92 -0.76 -10.90
C SER A 330 -10.02 -1.78 -11.18
N ARG A 331 -10.42 -1.91 -12.44
CA ARG A 331 -11.39 -2.92 -12.86
C ARG A 331 -10.88 -4.36 -12.74
N HIS A 332 -9.57 -4.56 -12.62
CA HIS A 332 -8.97 -5.88 -12.40
C HIS A 332 -9.14 -6.35 -10.95
N ASN A 333 -9.17 -5.40 -10.01
CA ASN A 333 -9.27 -5.66 -8.58
C ASN A 333 -10.71 -5.61 -8.04
N ILE A 334 -11.72 -5.45 -8.92
CA ILE A 334 -13.13 -5.51 -8.58
C ILE A 334 -13.72 -6.77 -9.21
N LEU A 335 -14.31 -7.65 -8.39
CA LEU A 335 -15.02 -8.83 -8.86
C LEU A 335 -16.52 -8.59 -8.89
N VAL A 336 -17.17 -9.16 -9.91
CA VAL A 336 -18.62 -9.14 -10.07
C VAL A 336 -19.16 -10.53 -10.43
N ASP A 337 -20.41 -10.78 -10.04
CA ASP A 337 -21.14 -11.97 -10.48
C ASP A 337 -21.65 -11.81 -11.94
N GLU A 338 -22.35 -12.82 -12.44
CA GLU A 338 -22.91 -12.81 -13.80
C GLU A 338 -23.99 -11.73 -14.01
N SER A 339 -24.61 -11.26 -12.93
CA SER A 339 -25.59 -10.19 -12.93
C SER A 339 -24.96 -8.81 -12.78
N GLY A 340 -23.63 -8.72 -12.63
CA GLY A 340 -22.88 -7.49 -12.42
C GLY A 340 -22.99 -6.92 -11.00
N ASN A 341 -23.39 -7.73 -10.01
CA ASN A 341 -23.32 -7.32 -8.61
C ASN A 341 -21.88 -7.42 -8.10
N LEU A 342 -21.49 -6.50 -7.22
CA LEU A 342 -20.20 -6.52 -6.55
C LEU A 342 -20.06 -7.78 -5.69
N THR A 343 -19.00 -8.55 -5.93
CA THR A 343 -18.71 -9.76 -5.13
C THR A 343 -17.42 -9.62 -4.34
N ALA A 344 -16.46 -8.81 -4.79
CA ALA A 344 -15.27 -8.49 -4.01
C ALA A 344 -14.53 -7.26 -4.51
N VAL A 345 -13.77 -6.65 -3.61
CA VAL A 345 -12.62 -5.78 -3.92
C VAL A 345 -11.37 -6.49 -3.39
N LEU A 346 -10.39 -6.63 -4.28
CA LEU A 346 -9.14 -7.36 -4.04
C LEU A 346 -7.95 -6.39 -3.94
N ASP A 347 -6.78 -6.96 -3.59
CA ASP A 347 -5.47 -6.30 -3.65
C ASP A 347 -5.33 -5.13 -2.68
N TRP A 348 -5.38 -5.48 -1.39
CA TRP A 348 -5.26 -4.52 -0.28
C TRP A 348 -3.82 -4.25 0.13
N GLU A 349 -2.84 -4.73 -0.64
CA GLU A 349 -1.42 -4.41 -0.44
C GLU A 349 -1.16 -2.92 -0.68
N CYS A 350 -0.19 -2.34 0.01
CA CYS A 350 0.21 -0.94 -0.14
C CYS A 350 -0.91 0.09 0.08
N VAL A 351 -2.05 -0.30 0.64
CA VAL A 351 -3.12 0.64 1.01
C VAL A 351 -2.68 1.47 2.21
N SER A 352 -2.50 2.76 1.99
CA SER A 352 -1.97 3.68 2.99
C SER A 352 -3.02 4.69 3.45
N ALA A 353 -2.92 5.12 4.70
CA ALA A 353 -3.61 6.30 5.23
C ALA A 353 -2.93 7.54 4.65
N LEU A 354 -3.58 8.21 3.70
CA LEU A 354 -3.05 9.35 2.98
C LEU A 354 -3.84 10.62 3.28
N PRO A 355 -3.26 11.80 3.09
CA PRO A 355 -3.95 13.08 3.27
C PRO A 355 -5.23 13.16 2.43
N LEU A 356 -6.24 13.86 2.93
CA LEU A 356 -7.53 13.99 2.25
C LEU A 356 -7.39 14.50 0.81
N TRP A 357 -6.50 15.46 0.57
CA TRP A 357 -6.27 16.03 -0.75
C TRP A 357 -5.71 15.01 -1.75
N LYS A 358 -4.90 14.05 -1.26
CA LYS A 358 -4.34 12.96 -2.09
C LYS A 358 -5.36 11.85 -2.35
N SER A 359 -6.24 11.58 -1.40
CA SER A 359 -7.23 10.50 -1.48
C SER A 359 -8.51 10.89 -2.22
N CYS A 360 -8.71 12.17 -2.57
CA CYS A 360 -9.89 12.68 -3.30
C CYS A 360 -9.81 12.51 -4.81
N TYR A 361 -8.90 11.69 -5.34
CA TYR A 361 -8.83 11.42 -6.77
C TYR A 361 -9.86 10.39 -7.22
N TYR A 362 -10.26 10.49 -8.50
CA TYR A 362 -11.10 9.45 -9.11
C TYR A 362 -10.40 8.10 -9.09
N PRO A 363 -11.10 7.04 -8.68
CA PRO A 363 -10.55 5.68 -8.74
C PRO A 363 -10.06 5.33 -10.15
N GLN A 364 -9.05 4.48 -10.24
CA GLN A 364 -8.49 4.00 -11.51
C GLN A 364 -9.52 3.28 -12.39
N LEU A 365 -10.61 2.80 -11.79
CA LEU A 365 -11.80 2.26 -12.44
C LEU A 365 -12.24 3.08 -13.67
N TYR A 366 -12.10 4.40 -13.62
CA TYR A 366 -12.54 5.32 -14.69
C TYR A 366 -11.46 5.66 -15.71
N LYS A 367 -10.20 5.25 -15.51
CA LYS A 367 -9.12 5.54 -16.44
C LYS A 367 -9.33 4.78 -17.76
N GLY A 368 -9.18 5.49 -18.88
CA GLY A 368 -9.22 4.91 -20.24
C GLY A 368 -10.61 4.55 -20.78
N ALA A 369 -11.69 4.91 -20.08
CA ALA A 369 -13.03 4.94 -20.67
C ALA A 369 -13.37 6.37 -21.09
N PRO A 370 -14.18 6.59 -22.18
CA PRO A 370 -14.85 7.87 -22.36
C PRO A 370 -15.59 8.16 -21.05
N VAL A 371 -15.27 9.27 -20.43
CA VAL A 371 -15.84 9.61 -19.14
C VAL A 371 -17.29 9.99 -19.39
N ASP A 372 -18.21 9.14 -18.97
CA ASP A 372 -19.61 9.48 -18.93
C ASP A 372 -19.80 10.47 -17.78
N GLU A 373 -19.92 11.77 -18.12
CA GLU A 373 -20.08 12.86 -17.16
C GLU A 373 -21.25 12.61 -16.20
N SER A 374 -22.25 11.84 -16.61
CA SER A 374 -23.39 11.48 -15.76
C SER A 374 -23.00 10.52 -14.62
N LEU A 375 -22.03 9.62 -14.86
CA LEU A 375 -21.49 8.74 -13.81
C LEU A 375 -20.63 9.50 -12.82
N ILE A 376 -19.85 10.48 -13.32
CA ILE A 376 -19.06 11.38 -12.45
C ILE A 376 -20.00 12.22 -11.58
N ALA A 377 -21.02 12.83 -12.18
CA ALA A 377 -22.00 13.64 -11.45
C ALA A 377 -22.74 12.81 -10.39
N ALA A 378 -23.08 11.55 -10.68
CA ALA A 378 -23.67 10.64 -9.71
C ALA A 378 -22.73 10.33 -8.55
N THR A 379 -21.44 10.12 -8.80
CA THR A 379 -20.42 9.86 -7.77
C THR A 379 -20.17 11.09 -6.91
N ILE A 380 -20.01 12.27 -7.53
CA ILE A 380 -19.88 13.56 -6.82
C ILE A 380 -21.14 13.87 -6.01
N GLY A 381 -22.31 13.65 -6.58
CA GLY A 381 -23.59 13.87 -5.89
C GLY A 381 -23.75 13.01 -4.65
N VAL A 382 -23.38 11.74 -4.69
CA VAL A 382 -23.38 10.85 -3.52
C VAL A 382 -22.34 11.31 -2.50
N THR A 383 -21.14 11.67 -2.92
CA THR A 383 -20.08 12.14 -2.02
C THR A 383 -20.47 13.46 -1.34
N LEU A 384 -21.08 14.41 -2.06
CA LEU A 384 -21.54 15.69 -1.51
C LEU A 384 -22.77 15.56 -0.60
N MET A 385 -23.67 14.61 -0.87
CA MET A 385 -24.84 14.35 -0.01
C MET A 385 -24.47 13.69 1.34
N ILE A 386 -23.32 13.05 1.40
CA ILE A 386 -22.87 12.28 2.56
C ILE A 386 -21.95 13.08 3.50
N LEU A 387 -21.33 14.16 3.00
CA LEU A 387 -20.45 15.02 3.80
C LEU A 387 -21.27 16.17 4.43
N PRO A 388 -21.17 16.40 5.75
CA PRO A 388 -21.79 17.58 6.37
C PRO A 388 -21.19 18.86 5.80
N MET A 389 -22.05 19.84 5.47
CA MET A 389 -21.75 21.10 4.78
C MET A 389 -20.81 22.06 5.54
N THR A 390 -20.24 21.66 6.65
CA THR A 390 -19.48 22.53 7.57
C THR A 390 -17.96 22.44 7.43
N THR A 391 -17.44 21.71 6.45
CA THR A 391 -16.00 21.44 6.37
C THR A 391 -15.29 22.31 5.30
N PRO A 392 -14.04 22.76 5.54
CA PRO A 392 -13.22 23.53 4.60
C PRO A 392 -12.99 22.86 3.23
N LEU A 393 -13.42 21.59 3.06
CA LEU A 393 -13.32 20.79 1.84
C LEU A 393 -13.95 21.47 0.61
N ILE A 394 -15.06 22.24 0.77
CA ILE A 394 -15.66 22.99 -0.34
C ILE A 394 -14.70 24.07 -0.86
N SER A 395 -13.91 24.67 0.01
CA SER A 395 -12.88 25.63 -0.37
C SER A 395 -11.75 24.95 -1.14
N ILE A 396 -11.34 23.75 -0.73
CA ILE A 396 -10.32 22.94 -1.41
C ILE A 396 -10.80 22.54 -2.82
N PHE A 397 -12.04 22.06 -2.97
CA PHE A 397 -12.61 21.72 -4.29
C PHE A 397 -12.77 22.95 -5.20
N LYS A 398 -13.17 24.11 -4.67
CA LYS A 398 -13.25 25.36 -5.44
C LYS A 398 -11.87 25.86 -5.86
N THR A 399 -10.86 25.72 -5.01
CA THR A 399 -9.48 26.11 -5.33
C THR A 399 -8.85 25.21 -6.39
N PHE A 400 -9.09 23.90 -6.33
CA PHE A 400 -8.56 22.95 -7.31
C PHE A 400 -9.37 22.89 -8.61
N GLY A 401 -10.67 23.15 -8.60
CA GLY A 401 -11.52 23.22 -9.82
C GLY A 401 -11.19 24.40 -10.74
N ASN A 402 -10.51 25.43 -10.24
CA ASN A 402 -10.09 26.60 -11.02
C ASN A 402 -8.61 26.55 -11.47
N ILE A 403 -7.88 25.48 -11.18
CA ILE A 403 -6.49 25.32 -11.60
C ILE A 403 -6.45 24.87 -13.06
N LYS A 404 -5.98 25.74 -13.96
CA LYS A 404 -5.81 25.45 -15.39
C LYS A 404 -4.82 24.29 -15.63
N PRO A 405 -4.89 23.59 -16.81
CA PRO A 405 -4.17 22.33 -17.11
C PRO A 405 -2.65 22.31 -16.90
N ARG A 406 -1.97 23.45 -16.76
CA ARG A 406 -0.52 23.51 -16.52
C ARG A 406 -0.07 22.96 -15.15
N SER A 407 -0.98 22.82 -14.20
CA SER A 407 -0.68 22.22 -12.89
C SER A 407 -0.73 20.69 -12.92
N TYR A 408 -1.29 20.07 -13.96
CA TYR A 408 -1.26 18.61 -14.13
C TYR A 408 0.16 18.04 -14.30
N GLU A 409 1.08 18.78 -14.91
CA GLU A 409 2.47 18.36 -15.05
C GLU A 409 3.19 18.30 -13.70
N MET A 410 2.90 19.22 -12.78
CA MET A 410 3.49 19.22 -11.45
C MET A 410 3.01 18.02 -10.60
N PHE A 411 1.75 17.61 -10.74
CA PHE A 411 1.20 16.43 -10.06
C PHE A 411 1.62 15.11 -10.73
N SER A 412 1.97 15.10 -12.01
CA SER A 412 2.53 13.94 -12.69
C SER A 412 3.95 13.62 -12.21
N LEU A 413 4.72 14.61 -11.79
CA LEU A 413 6.05 14.44 -11.18
C LEU A 413 5.98 13.97 -9.71
N MET A 414 4.79 14.06 -9.09
CA MET A 414 4.53 13.56 -7.73
C MET A 414 3.87 12.16 -7.75
N ARG A 415 3.70 11.55 -8.91
CA ARG A 415 3.38 10.13 -9.09
C ARG A 415 4.67 9.30 -9.09
#